data_9b04d1b9771029774802554611f593e3
#
_entry.id   9b04d1b9771029774802554611f593e3
#
_cell.length_a   1.000
_cell.length_b   1.000
_cell.length_c   1.000
_cell.angle_alpha   90.00
_cell.angle_beta   90.00
_cell.angle_gamma   90.00
#
_symmetry.space_group_name_H-M   'P 1'
#
loop_
_entity.id
_entity.type
_entity.pdbx_description
1 polymer ?
#
loop_
_entity_poly.entity_id
_entity_poly.type
_entity_poly.pdbx_seq_one_letter_code
_entity_poly.pdbx_strand_id
1 'polypeptide(L)'
;MDINEKAKKYAEGKALDAITSAIEDAYAAGYKDGYKDAINKVDVEPLFEIVDGVTYIDLGLPSGKKWSFEYLINEKSKFRESKKYTYVEASKLNIPTKEDFLELINFCMMIPKKSPDNKVYQWDFLDKKNGKYIEILKTYAVTASSFKEYKSFVFWLRDDNPEGDKRLCADGSSRDLLGKEYMSYKLPIMLVK
;
A
#
# COMPACT_ATOMS: atom_id res chain seq x y z
N MET A 1 8.78 14.07 -48.98
CA MET A 1 7.49 13.70 -48.39
C MET A 1 6.49 14.81 -48.72
N ASP A 2 5.49 14.47 -49.52
CA ASP A 2 4.47 15.41 -50.04
C ASP A 2 3.63 15.95 -48.89
N ILE A 3 3.12 17.20 -49.04
CA ILE A 3 2.25 17.88 -48.10
C ILE A 3 1.00 17.03 -47.80
N ASN A 4 0.47 16.37 -48.82
CA ASN A 4 -0.69 15.48 -48.68
C ASN A 4 -0.40 14.23 -47.82
N GLU A 5 0.78 13.64 -47.93
CA GLU A 5 1.21 12.53 -47.06
C GLU A 5 1.38 12.96 -45.58
N LYS A 6 1.91 14.18 -45.35
CA LYS A 6 2.03 14.72 -44.01
C LYS A 6 0.64 15.00 -43.38
N ALA A 7 -0.27 15.57 -44.18
CA ALA A 7 -1.64 15.84 -43.71
C ALA A 7 -2.39 14.53 -43.42
N LYS A 8 -2.23 13.49 -44.23
CA LYS A 8 -2.83 12.17 -44.02
C LYS A 8 -2.32 11.51 -42.71
N LYS A 9 -0.98 11.48 -42.48
CA LYS A 9 -0.40 10.95 -41.26
C LYS A 9 -0.83 11.71 -40.02
N TYR A 10 -0.96 13.05 -40.10
CA TYR A 10 -1.44 13.87 -39.00
C TYR A 10 -2.90 13.56 -38.68
N ALA A 11 -3.77 13.42 -39.68
CA ALA A 11 -5.18 13.06 -39.54
C ALA A 11 -5.35 11.63 -38.94
N GLU A 12 -4.54 10.67 -39.40
CA GLU A 12 -4.52 9.30 -38.87
C GLU A 12 -4.09 9.28 -37.39
N GLY A 13 -3.06 10.04 -37.01
CA GLY A 13 -2.64 10.18 -35.60
C GLY A 13 -3.72 10.80 -34.73
N LYS A 14 -4.36 11.87 -35.19
CA LYS A 14 -5.47 12.51 -34.46
C LYS A 14 -6.69 11.61 -34.29
N ALA A 15 -7.01 10.82 -35.32
CA ALA A 15 -8.10 9.85 -35.23
C ALA A 15 -7.79 8.73 -34.22
N LEU A 16 -6.54 8.25 -34.19
CA LEU A 16 -6.11 7.24 -33.23
C LEU A 16 -6.17 7.76 -31.79
N ASP A 17 -5.68 8.98 -31.54
CA ASP A 17 -5.75 9.62 -30.21
C ASP A 17 -7.20 9.76 -29.74
N ALA A 18 -8.10 10.20 -30.63
CA ALA A 18 -9.53 10.33 -30.31
C ALA A 18 -10.20 8.99 -29.99
N ILE A 19 -9.86 7.93 -30.75
CA ILE A 19 -10.36 6.58 -30.50
C ILE A 19 -9.84 6.04 -29.18
N THR A 20 -8.56 6.23 -28.89
CA THR A 20 -7.94 5.79 -27.63
C THR A 20 -8.60 6.47 -26.44
N SER A 21 -8.78 7.81 -26.48
CA SER A 21 -9.47 8.56 -25.44
C SER A 21 -10.92 8.09 -25.25
N ALA A 22 -11.66 7.86 -26.33
CA ALA A 22 -13.04 7.36 -26.24
C ALA A 22 -13.13 5.96 -25.62
N ILE A 23 -12.16 5.08 -25.90
CA ILE A 23 -12.09 3.74 -25.29
C ILE A 23 -11.75 3.84 -23.80
N GLU A 24 -10.80 4.71 -23.41
CA GLU A 24 -10.45 4.95 -22.02
C GLU A 24 -11.64 5.50 -21.22
N ASP A 25 -12.35 6.48 -21.78
CA ASP A 25 -13.55 7.07 -21.17
C ASP A 25 -14.69 6.04 -21.04
N ALA A 26 -14.93 5.23 -22.08
CA ALA A 26 -15.92 4.17 -22.05
C ALA A 26 -15.58 3.07 -21.03
N TYR A 27 -14.28 2.72 -20.93
CA TYR A 27 -13.80 1.76 -19.94
C TYR A 27 -13.96 2.30 -18.52
N ALA A 28 -13.58 3.56 -18.29
CA ALA A 28 -13.73 4.23 -17.00
C ALA A 28 -15.19 4.36 -16.58
N ALA A 29 -16.09 4.71 -17.51
CA ALA A 29 -17.54 4.77 -17.27
C ALA A 29 -18.12 3.39 -16.98
N GLY A 30 -17.80 2.38 -17.79
CA GLY A 30 -18.27 1.01 -17.59
C GLY A 30 -17.76 0.38 -16.30
N TYR A 31 -16.52 0.65 -15.90
CA TYR A 31 -15.99 0.23 -14.62
C TYR A 31 -16.71 0.90 -13.45
N LYS A 32 -16.97 2.21 -13.56
CA LYS A 32 -17.66 3.00 -12.53
C LYS A 32 -19.12 2.58 -12.35
N ASP A 33 -19.81 2.30 -13.44
CA ASP A 33 -21.22 1.87 -13.43
C ASP A 33 -21.32 0.40 -13.00
N GLY A 34 -20.46 -0.48 -13.49
CA GLY A 34 -20.39 -1.87 -13.06
C GLY A 34 -20.05 -2.02 -11.59
N TYR A 35 -19.18 -1.17 -11.07
CA TYR A 35 -18.82 -1.12 -9.64
C TYR A 35 -20.02 -0.64 -8.78
N LYS A 36 -20.73 0.40 -9.23
CA LYS A 36 -21.97 0.87 -8.56
C LYS A 36 -23.07 -0.19 -8.56
N ASP A 37 -23.28 -0.87 -9.69
CA ASP A 37 -24.28 -1.92 -9.80
C ASP A 37 -23.93 -3.15 -8.96
N ALA A 38 -22.65 -3.49 -8.84
CA ALA A 38 -22.20 -4.56 -7.98
C ALA A 38 -22.41 -4.22 -6.49
N ILE A 39 -22.12 -2.99 -6.07
CA ILE A 39 -22.36 -2.52 -4.69
C ILE A 39 -23.86 -2.50 -4.36
N ASN A 40 -24.71 -2.08 -5.29
CA ASN A 40 -26.16 -1.97 -5.05
C ASN A 40 -26.92 -3.31 -5.07
N LYS A 41 -26.30 -4.38 -5.59
CA LYS A 41 -26.95 -5.71 -5.74
C LYS A 41 -26.57 -6.73 -4.68
N VAL A 42 -25.59 -6.41 -3.84
CA VAL A 42 -25.15 -7.30 -2.76
C VAL A 42 -25.28 -6.50 -1.46
N ASP A 43 -25.92 -7.08 -0.44
CA ASP A 43 -25.75 -6.66 0.97
C ASP A 43 -24.26 -6.91 1.34
N VAL A 44 -23.36 -6.11 0.77
CA VAL A 44 -21.92 -6.20 1.07
C VAL A 44 -21.71 -5.35 2.30
N GLU A 45 -21.34 -5.98 3.39
CA GLU A 45 -20.63 -5.25 4.44
C GLU A 45 -19.61 -4.33 3.77
N PRO A 46 -19.49 -3.07 4.19
CA PRO A 46 -18.63 -2.11 3.52
C PRO A 46 -17.22 -2.70 3.40
N LEU A 47 -16.67 -2.69 2.18
CA LEU A 47 -15.35 -3.25 1.84
C LEU A 47 -14.24 -2.65 2.71
N PHE A 48 -14.53 -1.56 3.38
CA PHE A 48 -13.63 -0.84 4.27
C PHE A 48 -14.42 -0.17 5.40
N GLU A 49 -13.75 0.04 6.50
CA GLU A 49 -14.26 0.77 7.67
C GLU A 49 -13.34 1.96 7.95
N ILE A 50 -13.91 3.13 8.20
CA ILE A 50 -13.13 4.31 8.57
C ILE A 50 -13.31 4.56 10.07
N VAL A 51 -12.21 4.54 10.82
CA VAL A 51 -12.17 4.80 12.26
C VAL A 51 -11.06 5.81 12.53
N ASP A 52 -11.41 6.93 13.15
CA ASP A 52 -10.47 8.03 13.47
C ASP A 52 -9.63 8.48 12.25
N GLY A 53 -10.27 8.55 11.07
CA GLY A 53 -9.62 8.93 9.81
C GLY A 53 -8.74 7.84 9.18
N VAL A 54 -8.64 6.66 9.76
CA VAL A 54 -7.90 5.53 9.22
C VAL A 54 -8.86 4.58 8.50
N THR A 55 -8.55 4.24 7.25
CA THR A 55 -9.29 3.26 6.47
C THR A 55 -8.78 1.86 6.78
N TYR A 56 -9.65 0.98 7.25
CA TYR A 56 -9.35 -0.44 7.53
C TYR A 56 -9.99 -1.34 6.49
N ILE A 57 -9.24 -2.33 6.05
CA ILE A 57 -9.68 -3.37 5.09
C ILE A 57 -9.80 -4.71 5.82
N ASP A 58 -10.94 -5.36 5.64
CA ASP A 58 -11.12 -6.75 6.02
C ASP A 58 -10.58 -7.64 4.90
N LEU A 59 -9.40 -8.22 5.12
CA LEU A 59 -8.74 -9.13 4.17
C LEU A 59 -9.27 -10.58 4.29
N GLY A 60 -10.25 -10.83 5.15
CA GLY A 60 -10.76 -12.19 5.39
C GLY A 60 -9.73 -13.10 6.06
N LEU A 61 -8.83 -12.54 6.87
CA LEU A 61 -7.82 -13.29 7.61
C LEU A 61 -8.47 -14.15 8.70
N PRO A 62 -7.91 -15.32 9.04
CA PRO A 62 -8.45 -16.21 10.07
C PRO A 62 -8.66 -15.55 11.43
N SER A 63 -7.82 -14.58 11.81
CA SER A 63 -7.97 -13.83 13.05
C SER A 63 -9.18 -12.88 13.05
N GLY A 64 -9.75 -12.58 11.89
CA GLY A 64 -10.78 -11.57 11.69
C GLY A 64 -10.26 -10.13 11.83
N LYS A 65 -8.95 -9.94 11.98
CA LYS A 65 -8.37 -8.60 12.09
C LYS A 65 -8.44 -7.85 10.76
N LYS A 66 -8.79 -6.58 10.85
CA LYS A 66 -8.75 -5.63 9.75
C LYS A 66 -7.44 -4.86 9.79
N TRP A 67 -6.85 -4.62 8.63
CA TRP A 67 -5.59 -3.89 8.48
C TRP A 67 -5.85 -2.49 7.93
N SER A 68 -5.08 -1.51 8.38
CA SER A 68 -5.09 -0.20 7.71
C SER A 68 -4.72 -0.37 6.23
N PHE A 69 -5.45 0.35 5.37
CA PHE A 69 -5.24 0.26 3.90
C PHE A 69 -3.79 0.58 3.51
N GLU A 70 -3.18 1.51 4.21
CA GLU A 70 -1.82 1.98 3.99
C GLU A 70 -1.16 2.42 5.31
N TYR A 71 0.08 2.88 5.24
CA TYR A 71 0.72 3.56 6.36
C TYR A 71 -0.08 4.80 6.78
N LEU A 72 0.00 5.15 8.07
CA LEU A 72 -0.55 6.43 8.51
C LEU A 72 0.13 7.58 7.78
N ILE A 73 -0.68 8.44 7.17
CA ILE A 73 -0.22 9.56 6.34
C ILE A 73 -0.02 10.82 7.19
N ASN A 74 0.94 11.64 6.80
CA ASN A 74 1.13 12.97 7.33
C ASN A 74 0.17 13.93 6.60
N GLU A 75 -0.97 14.23 7.19
CA GLU A 75 -2.00 15.13 6.64
C GLU A 75 -1.49 16.55 6.32
N LYS A 76 -0.39 16.98 6.96
CA LYS A 76 0.23 18.29 6.71
C LYS A 76 1.18 18.30 5.53
N SER A 77 1.52 17.15 4.97
CA SER A 77 2.39 17.05 3.79
C SER A 77 1.58 17.29 2.52
N LYS A 78 2.11 18.12 1.60
CA LYS A 78 1.55 18.27 0.24
C LYS A 78 1.72 17.00 -0.61
N PHE A 79 2.60 16.09 -0.19
CA PHE A 79 2.84 14.79 -0.80
C PHE A 79 2.31 13.71 0.14
N ARG A 80 1.84 12.60 -0.40
CA ARG A 80 1.36 11.43 0.35
C ARG A 80 2.54 10.77 1.09
N GLU A 81 3.05 11.43 2.13
CA GLU A 81 4.16 10.94 2.93
C GLU A 81 3.66 10.16 4.15
N SER A 82 4.25 8.99 4.39
CA SER A 82 3.96 8.23 5.60
C SER A 82 4.46 8.98 6.85
N LYS A 83 3.60 9.09 7.83
CA LYS A 83 3.98 9.55 9.17
C LYS A 83 4.90 8.51 9.81
N LYS A 84 5.96 8.96 10.47
CA LYS A 84 6.98 8.08 11.06
C LYS A 84 7.02 8.24 12.56
N TYR A 85 7.22 7.12 13.25
CA TYR A 85 7.16 7.00 14.69
C TYR A 85 8.41 6.30 15.22
N THR A 86 8.93 6.75 16.37
CA THR A 86 9.81 5.91 17.19
C THR A 86 9.04 4.68 17.67
N TYR A 87 9.74 3.64 18.09
CA TYR A 87 9.03 2.47 18.63
C TYR A 87 8.16 2.80 19.85
N VAL A 88 8.64 3.68 20.73
CA VAL A 88 7.90 4.10 21.94
C VAL A 88 6.59 4.82 21.58
N GLU A 89 6.60 5.62 20.53
CA GLU A 89 5.37 6.27 20.02
C GLU A 89 4.44 5.23 19.37
N ALA A 90 4.99 4.35 18.54
CA ALA A 90 4.26 3.32 17.80
C ALA A 90 3.59 2.31 18.74
N SER A 91 4.28 1.89 19.81
CA SER A 91 3.77 0.89 20.76
C SER A 91 2.53 1.33 21.55
N LYS A 92 2.23 2.63 21.57
CA LYS A 92 1.00 3.19 22.17
C LYS A 92 -0.22 3.07 21.24
N LEU A 93 0.03 2.70 19.97
CA LEU A 93 -0.99 2.53 18.95
C LEU A 93 -1.23 1.04 18.72
N ASN A 94 -2.29 0.70 18.01
CA ASN A 94 -2.61 -0.68 17.74
C ASN A 94 -1.84 -1.19 16.50
N ILE A 95 -0.51 -1.22 16.60
CA ILE A 95 0.37 -1.79 15.57
C ILE A 95 0.27 -3.32 15.57
N PRO A 96 0.47 -3.99 14.40
CA PRO A 96 0.39 -5.43 14.29
C PRO A 96 1.48 -6.13 15.13
N THR A 97 1.15 -7.30 15.65
CA THR A 97 2.12 -8.21 16.26
C THR A 97 2.89 -8.97 15.17
N LYS A 98 3.89 -9.75 15.59
CA LYS A 98 4.57 -10.70 14.70
C LYS A 98 3.60 -11.70 14.08
N GLU A 99 2.70 -12.25 14.90
CA GLU A 99 1.71 -13.24 14.51
C GLU A 99 0.74 -12.66 13.48
N ASP A 100 0.27 -11.43 13.67
CA ASP A 100 -0.58 -10.72 12.70
C ASP A 100 0.12 -10.57 11.34
N PHE A 101 1.41 -10.20 11.35
CA PHE A 101 2.18 -10.08 10.13
C PHE A 101 2.45 -11.42 9.45
N LEU A 102 2.76 -12.47 10.22
CA LEU A 102 2.91 -13.82 9.68
C LEU A 102 1.61 -14.35 9.08
N GLU A 103 0.46 -14.06 9.70
CA GLU A 103 -0.83 -14.39 9.13
C GLU A 103 -1.05 -13.65 7.80
N LEU A 104 -0.79 -12.35 7.74
CA LEU A 104 -0.90 -11.56 6.52
C LEU A 104 -0.09 -12.17 5.36
N ILE A 105 1.19 -12.50 5.56
CA ILE A 105 2.04 -13.06 4.50
C ILE A 105 1.68 -14.49 4.10
N ASN A 106 1.07 -15.27 4.99
CA ASN A 106 0.63 -16.62 4.70
C ASN A 106 -0.69 -16.65 3.88
N PHE A 107 -1.60 -15.73 4.13
CA PHE A 107 -2.92 -15.73 3.51
C PHE A 107 -3.03 -14.78 2.31
N CYS A 108 -2.24 -13.73 2.26
CA CYS A 108 -2.21 -12.80 1.13
C CYS A 108 -1.08 -13.09 0.15
N MET A 109 -1.28 -12.67 -1.08
CA MET A 109 -0.24 -12.65 -2.10
C MET A 109 0.44 -11.28 -2.11
N MET A 110 1.76 -11.28 -1.97
CA MET A 110 2.55 -10.04 -2.04
C MET A 110 2.91 -9.73 -3.48
N ILE A 111 2.37 -8.62 -4.01
CA ILE A 111 2.55 -8.19 -5.40
C ILE A 111 3.38 -6.91 -5.43
N PRO A 112 4.61 -6.95 -5.99
CA PRO A 112 5.42 -5.75 -6.13
C PRO A 112 4.89 -4.84 -7.25
N LYS A 113 4.70 -3.56 -6.96
CA LYS A 113 4.44 -2.52 -7.94
C LYS A 113 5.74 -1.85 -8.34
N LYS A 114 5.95 -1.70 -9.63
CA LYS A 114 7.20 -1.17 -10.19
C LYS A 114 6.94 0.12 -10.97
N SER A 115 7.88 1.05 -10.87
CA SER A 115 7.95 2.23 -11.71
C SER A 115 8.43 1.88 -13.14
N PRO A 116 8.31 2.79 -14.12
CA PRO A 116 8.78 2.55 -15.50
C PRO A 116 10.26 2.16 -15.59
N ASP A 117 11.11 2.60 -14.67
CA ASP A 117 12.52 2.22 -14.56
C ASP A 117 12.75 0.88 -13.80
N ASN A 118 11.69 0.08 -13.65
CA ASN A 118 11.68 -1.26 -13.04
C ASN A 118 12.05 -1.30 -11.54
N LYS A 119 11.98 -0.16 -10.83
CA LYS A 119 12.21 -0.12 -9.39
C LYS A 119 10.91 -0.37 -8.63
N VAL A 120 10.95 -1.26 -7.64
CA VAL A 120 9.81 -1.49 -6.77
C VAL A 120 9.64 -0.30 -5.82
N TYR A 121 8.43 0.26 -5.76
CA TYR A 121 8.08 1.38 -4.88
C TYR A 121 6.96 1.07 -3.89
N GLN A 122 6.20 -0.02 -4.12
CA GLN A 122 5.05 -0.44 -3.32
C GLN A 122 4.89 -1.95 -3.41
N TRP A 123 4.28 -2.53 -2.40
CA TRP A 123 3.78 -3.91 -2.38
C TRP A 123 2.31 -3.90 -2.01
N ASP A 124 1.50 -4.57 -2.80
CA ASP A 124 0.11 -4.85 -2.45
C ASP A 124 0.06 -6.24 -1.79
N PHE A 125 -0.58 -6.32 -0.64
CA PHE A 125 -0.93 -7.59 -0.02
C PHE A 125 -2.38 -7.89 -0.36
N LEU A 126 -2.55 -8.78 -1.33
CA LEU A 126 -3.84 -9.12 -1.94
C LEU A 126 -4.39 -10.41 -1.33
N ASP A 127 -5.61 -10.37 -0.77
CA ASP A 127 -6.34 -11.59 -0.47
C ASP A 127 -6.78 -12.28 -1.76
N LYS A 128 -6.41 -13.58 -1.86
CA LYS A 128 -6.64 -14.40 -3.07
C LYS A 128 -8.11 -14.75 -3.29
N LYS A 129 -8.96 -14.64 -2.27
CA LYS A 129 -10.36 -15.08 -2.33
C LYS A 129 -11.29 -13.97 -2.78
N ASN A 130 -11.13 -12.78 -2.25
CA ASN A 130 -12.06 -11.67 -2.46
C ASN A 130 -11.46 -10.46 -3.22
N GLY A 131 -10.16 -10.51 -3.56
CA GLY A 131 -9.49 -9.45 -4.30
C GLY A 131 -9.22 -8.17 -3.51
N LYS A 132 -9.53 -8.13 -2.21
CA LYS A 132 -9.21 -7.01 -1.33
C LYS A 132 -7.71 -6.92 -1.10
N TYR A 133 -7.18 -5.73 -0.93
CA TYR A 133 -5.74 -5.53 -0.72
C TYR A 133 -5.43 -4.34 0.18
N ILE A 134 -4.23 -4.34 0.73
CA ILE A 134 -3.61 -3.21 1.42
C ILE A 134 -2.31 -2.81 0.70
N GLU A 135 -1.92 -1.54 0.82
CA GLU A 135 -0.73 -0.96 0.20
C GLU A 135 0.39 -0.73 1.21
N ILE A 136 1.56 -1.25 0.93
CA ILE A 136 2.76 -1.04 1.75
C ILE A 136 3.85 -0.42 0.88
N LEU A 137 4.19 0.83 1.15
CA LEU A 137 5.16 1.59 0.37
C LEU A 137 6.61 1.23 0.73
N LYS A 138 7.52 1.40 -0.22
CA LYS A 138 8.96 1.37 0.05
C LYS A 138 9.31 2.39 1.13
N THR A 139 10.15 2.00 2.06
CA THR A 139 10.38 2.77 3.29
C THR A 139 11.78 3.37 3.35
N TYR A 140 11.88 4.48 4.04
CA TYR A 140 13.11 5.00 4.61
C TYR A 140 12.87 5.38 6.08
N ALA A 141 13.85 5.12 6.94
CA ALA A 141 13.82 5.55 8.34
C ALA A 141 14.38 6.95 8.50
N VAL A 142 13.90 7.66 9.49
CA VAL A 142 14.55 8.87 10.00
C VAL A 142 15.36 8.46 11.22
N THR A 143 16.67 8.69 11.16
CA THR A 143 17.61 8.47 12.27
C THR A 143 17.90 9.81 12.96
N ALA A 144 18.69 9.80 14.02
CA ALA A 144 19.04 11.03 14.74
C ALA A 144 19.82 12.05 13.88
N SER A 145 20.55 11.60 12.86
CA SER A 145 21.44 12.44 12.05
C SER A 145 21.24 12.35 10.54
N SER A 146 20.41 11.41 10.06
CA SER A 146 20.28 11.15 8.61
C SER A 146 19.01 10.37 8.27
N PHE A 147 18.86 10.07 6.98
CA PHE A 147 17.87 9.13 6.47
C PHE A 147 18.56 7.79 6.14
N LYS A 148 17.95 6.68 6.58
CA LYS A 148 18.31 5.34 6.15
C LYS A 148 17.31 4.86 5.13
N GLU A 149 17.71 4.69 3.88
CA GLU A 149 16.87 4.12 2.83
C GLU A 149 16.91 2.59 2.92
N TYR A 150 15.73 1.97 2.87
CA TYR A 150 15.59 0.51 2.78
C TYR A 150 15.35 0.10 1.33
N LYS A 151 15.82 -1.09 0.97
CA LYS A 151 15.58 -1.66 -0.37
C LYS A 151 14.14 -2.08 -0.59
N SER A 152 13.40 -2.27 0.51
CA SER A 152 12.02 -2.75 0.55
C SER A 152 11.19 -1.94 1.56
N PHE A 153 10.04 -2.49 1.98
CA PHE A 153 9.27 -1.92 3.08
C PHE A 153 9.90 -2.28 4.42
N VAL A 154 9.78 -1.37 5.40
CA VAL A 154 10.07 -1.65 6.81
C VAL A 154 9.07 -0.86 7.66
N PHE A 155 8.42 -1.50 8.62
CA PHE A 155 7.52 -0.86 9.57
C PHE A 155 7.52 -1.57 10.93
N TRP A 156 7.15 -0.86 11.99
CA TRP A 156 7.15 -1.43 13.34
C TRP A 156 6.12 -2.54 13.51
N LEU A 157 6.55 -3.60 14.20
CA LEU A 157 5.68 -4.62 14.78
C LEU A 157 5.76 -4.53 16.32
N ARG A 158 4.69 -4.95 16.99
CA ARG A 158 4.69 -5.09 18.45
C ARG A 158 5.68 -6.16 18.84
N ASP A 159 6.56 -5.83 19.77
CA ASP A 159 7.60 -6.72 20.28
C ASP A 159 7.29 -7.00 21.74
N ASP A 160 6.80 -8.21 22.03
CA ASP A 160 6.42 -8.63 23.37
C ASP A 160 7.62 -9.09 24.21
N ASN A 161 8.76 -9.37 23.55
CA ASN A 161 9.99 -9.79 24.20
C ASN A 161 11.18 -8.92 23.72
N PRO A 162 11.21 -7.64 24.10
CA PRO A 162 12.25 -6.74 23.62
C PRO A 162 13.60 -7.06 24.26
N GLU A 163 14.63 -7.15 23.40
CA GLU A 163 16.01 -7.33 23.84
C GLU A 163 16.85 -6.11 23.46
N GLY A 164 17.53 -5.51 24.44
CA GLY A 164 18.39 -4.34 24.22
C GLY A 164 17.65 -3.12 23.68
N ASP A 165 18.27 -2.39 22.76
CA ASP A 165 17.79 -1.15 22.15
C ASP A 165 17.13 -1.33 20.76
N LYS A 166 17.02 -2.57 20.29
CA LYS A 166 16.36 -2.92 19.03
C LYS A 166 14.98 -3.52 19.25
N ARG A 167 14.09 -3.27 18.31
CA ARG A 167 12.71 -3.73 18.33
C ARG A 167 12.35 -4.40 17.03
N LEU A 168 11.37 -5.29 17.10
CA LEU A 168 10.87 -6.06 15.97
C LEU A 168 10.24 -5.15 14.92
N CYS A 169 10.52 -5.44 13.66
CA CYS A 169 9.89 -4.79 12.51
C CYS A 169 9.63 -5.83 11.40
N ALA A 170 8.63 -5.55 10.57
CA ALA A 170 8.52 -6.19 9.27
C ALA A 170 9.64 -5.63 8.38
N ASP A 171 10.34 -6.46 7.62
CA ASP A 171 11.43 -6.08 6.72
C ASP A 171 11.35 -6.89 5.43
N GLY A 172 10.84 -6.28 4.38
CA GLY A 172 10.68 -6.93 3.07
C GLY A 172 12.00 -7.27 2.37
N SER A 173 13.16 -6.87 2.90
CA SER A 173 14.47 -7.24 2.37
C SER A 173 15.08 -8.44 3.07
N SER A 174 14.55 -8.85 4.21
CA SER A 174 15.02 -10.03 4.93
C SER A 174 14.37 -11.31 4.39
N ARG A 175 15.03 -12.45 4.60
CA ARG A 175 14.59 -13.75 4.06
C ARG A 175 13.24 -14.20 4.65
N ASP A 176 13.03 -13.95 5.91
CA ASP A 176 11.82 -14.30 6.67
C ASP A 176 10.86 -13.12 6.83
N LEU A 177 11.12 -12.01 6.13
CA LEU A 177 10.37 -10.76 6.15
C LEU A 177 10.31 -10.09 7.54
N LEU A 178 11.18 -10.49 8.46
CA LEU A 178 11.29 -9.94 9.81
C LEU A 178 12.69 -9.35 10.03
N GLY A 179 12.75 -8.29 10.81
CA GLY A 179 13.99 -7.61 11.17
C GLY A 179 13.94 -7.01 12.57
N LYS A 180 15.06 -6.42 12.98
CA LYS A 180 15.14 -5.62 14.22
C LYS A 180 15.84 -4.30 13.91
N GLU A 181 15.21 -3.18 14.31
CA GLU A 181 15.77 -1.84 14.16
C GLU A 181 15.85 -1.10 15.49
N TYR A 182 16.74 -0.11 15.57
CA TYR A 182 16.90 0.70 16.78
C TYR A 182 15.62 1.44 17.14
N MET A 183 15.16 1.32 18.38
CA MET A 183 13.92 1.91 18.87
C MET A 183 13.83 3.44 18.70
N SER A 184 14.98 4.11 18.58
CA SER A 184 15.09 5.55 18.31
C SER A 184 14.86 5.92 16.84
N TYR A 185 14.90 4.95 15.92
CA TYR A 185 14.59 5.21 14.52
C TYR A 185 13.10 5.47 14.36
N LYS A 186 12.77 6.36 13.43
CA LYS A 186 11.37 6.62 13.09
C LYS A 186 11.00 5.85 11.82
N LEU A 187 10.14 4.86 11.97
CA LEU A 187 9.57 4.06 10.88
C LEU A 187 8.09 4.37 10.69
N PRO A 188 7.52 4.12 9.51
CA PRO A 188 6.07 4.12 9.34
C PRO A 188 5.44 2.99 10.14
N ILE A 189 4.13 3.05 10.27
CA ILE A 189 3.33 2.03 10.93
C ILE A 189 2.12 1.65 10.10
N MET A 190 1.75 0.38 10.17
CA MET A 190 0.42 -0.13 9.85
C MET A 190 -0.36 -0.26 11.16
N LEU A 191 -1.68 -0.19 11.08
CA LEU A 191 -2.55 -0.44 12.22
C LEU A 191 -3.41 -1.68 11.97
N VAL A 192 -3.78 -2.36 13.05
CA VAL A 192 -4.75 -3.46 13.04
C VAL A 192 -5.89 -3.18 14.01
N LYS A 193 -7.06 -3.79 13.73
CA LYS A 193 -8.27 -3.62 14.54
C LYS A 193 -8.98 -4.98 14.71
#